data_f7bf88af361b51012c3adbd230d09188
#
_entry.id   f7bf88af361b51012c3adbd230d09188
#
_cell.length_a   1.000
_cell.length_b   1.000
_cell.length_c   1.000
_cell.angle_alpha   90.00
_cell.angle_beta   90.00
_cell.angle_gamma   90.00
#
_symmetry.space_group_name_H-M   'P 1'
#
loop_
_entity.id
_entity.type
_entity.pdbx_description
1 polymer ?
#
loop_
_entity_poly.entity_id
_entity_poly.type
_entity_poly.pdbx_seq_one_letter_code
_entity_poly.pdbx_strand_id
1 'polypeptide(L)'
;DYTKIINGRNPIVAHEFLGASVEGKDVIIVDDMISSGESMLDTAKELKRMKARKVFICTTFGLFTGGLKKFDEYYENGIIDRVLTTNLVYQTPELLSKPYYINVDMSKYIALIIDNLNHDASLSDLLNPTGRINRLLAKYRAGER
;
A
#
# COMPACT_ATOMS: atom_id res chain seq x y z
N ASP A 1 17.42 16.16 2.35
CA ASP A 1 17.13 15.02 3.23
C ASP A 1 18.16 14.92 4.32
N TYR A 2 17.83 15.45 5.48
CA TYR A 2 18.68 15.30 6.65
C TYR A 2 18.08 14.26 7.57
N THR A 3 18.44 13.00 7.36
CA THR A 3 18.14 11.93 8.28
C THR A 3 19.16 11.98 9.42
N LYS A 4 18.76 12.44 10.61
CA LYS A 4 19.55 12.24 11.84
C LYS A 4 19.16 10.90 12.43
N ILE A 5 20.14 9.98 12.57
CA ILE A 5 19.94 8.76 13.35
C ILE A 5 19.95 9.16 14.84
N ILE A 6 18.81 9.02 15.49
CA ILE A 6 18.66 9.25 16.94
C ILE A 6 18.24 7.93 17.57
N ASN A 7 19.08 7.41 18.48
CA ASN A 7 18.84 6.14 19.21
C ASN A 7 18.56 4.93 18.28
N GLY A 8 19.28 4.81 17.15
CA GLY A 8 19.11 3.70 16.20
C GLY A 8 17.85 3.78 15.33
N ARG A 9 17.11 4.88 15.38
CA ARG A 9 15.97 5.18 14.52
C ARG A 9 16.34 6.24 13.50
N ASN A 10 15.74 6.17 12.31
CA ASN A 10 15.84 7.19 11.27
C ASN A 10 14.57 8.05 11.30
N PRO A 11 14.47 9.07 12.18
CA PRO A 11 13.29 9.92 12.18
C PRO A 11 13.27 10.75 10.90
N ILE A 12 12.12 10.79 10.25
CA ILE A 12 11.87 11.77 9.17
C ILE A 12 11.82 13.15 9.81
N VAL A 13 12.78 14.02 9.47
CA VAL A 13 12.90 15.35 10.07
C VAL A 13 11.95 16.34 9.41
N ALA A 14 11.62 16.15 8.15
CA ALA A 14 10.63 16.95 7.41
C ALA A 14 10.09 16.19 6.20
N HIS A 15 8.82 16.43 5.89
CA HIS A 15 8.21 16.06 4.62
C HIS A 15 8.07 17.31 3.76
N GLU A 16 8.61 17.28 2.54
CA GLU A 16 8.38 18.30 1.54
C GLU A 16 7.52 17.72 0.43
N PHE A 17 6.36 18.32 0.19
CA PHE A 17 5.45 17.89 -0.87
C PHE A 17 5.76 18.67 -2.15
N LEU A 18 6.24 17.94 -3.18
CA LEU A 18 6.52 18.47 -4.51
C LEU A 18 5.35 18.10 -5.44
N GLY A 19 4.37 18.97 -5.56
CA GLY A 19 3.23 18.69 -6.45
C GLY A 19 2.05 19.64 -6.29
N ALA A 20 0.98 19.35 -7.04
CA ALA A 20 -0.29 20.07 -6.92
C ALA A 20 -0.97 19.77 -5.58
N SER A 21 -1.80 20.70 -5.08
CA SER A 21 -2.56 20.51 -3.84
C SER A 21 -3.29 19.16 -3.78
N VAL A 22 -3.24 18.53 -2.61
CA VAL A 22 -3.98 17.30 -2.28
C VAL A 22 -5.34 17.58 -1.60
N GLU A 23 -5.67 18.85 -1.37
CA GLU A 23 -6.91 19.26 -0.70
C GLU A 23 -8.14 18.67 -1.40
N GLY A 24 -8.98 17.97 -0.64
CA GLY A 24 -10.20 17.33 -1.11
C GLY A 24 -9.99 16.08 -2.00
N LYS A 25 -8.74 15.67 -2.25
CA LYS A 25 -8.43 14.52 -3.09
C LYS A 25 -8.23 13.24 -2.29
N ASP A 26 -8.50 12.11 -2.91
CA ASP A 26 -8.08 10.81 -2.43
C ASP A 26 -6.61 10.60 -2.81
N VAL A 27 -5.82 10.16 -1.84
CA VAL A 27 -4.37 10.00 -2.00
C VAL A 27 -3.99 8.54 -1.74
N ILE A 28 -3.10 8.03 -2.56
CA ILE A 28 -2.54 6.68 -2.39
C ILE A 28 -1.04 6.84 -2.09
N ILE A 29 -0.61 6.31 -0.95
CA ILE A 29 0.80 6.13 -0.62
C ILE A 29 1.23 4.77 -1.17
N VAL A 30 2.24 4.74 -2.03
CA VAL A 30 2.77 3.50 -2.62
C VAL A 30 4.21 3.32 -2.17
N ASP A 31 4.52 2.15 -1.62
CA ASP A 31 5.87 1.80 -1.18
C ASP A 31 6.10 0.30 -1.39
N ASP A 32 7.33 -0.17 -1.18
CA ASP A 32 7.69 -1.58 -1.30
C ASP A 32 7.25 -2.38 -0.06
N MET A 33 7.43 -1.84 1.13
CA MET A 33 7.08 -2.56 2.35
C MET A 33 6.62 -1.66 3.52
N ILE A 34 5.79 -2.25 4.37
CA ILE A 34 5.53 -1.76 5.72
C ILE A 34 6.43 -2.54 6.67
N SER A 35 7.46 -1.90 7.25
CA SER A 35 8.20 -2.44 8.38
C SER A 35 7.44 -2.15 9.68
N SER A 36 7.83 -1.15 10.47
CA SER A 36 7.05 -0.71 11.63
C SER A 36 5.79 0.09 11.26
N GLY A 37 5.77 0.68 10.07
CA GLY A 37 4.71 1.55 9.58
C GLY A 37 4.83 3.03 9.99
N GLU A 38 5.79 3.39 10.83
CA GLU A 38 5.91 4.76 11.36
C GLU A 38 6.02 5.80 10.24
N SER A 39 6.90 5.59 9.28
CA SER A 39 7.12 6.51 8.16
C SER A 39 5.85 6.76 7.33
N MET A 40 5.10 5.69 7.03
CA MET A 40 3.86 5.80 6.26
C MET A 40 2.74 6.47 7.04
N LEU A 41 2.64 6.18 8.33
CA LEU A 41 1.64 6.79 9.20
C LEU A 41 1.94 8.29 9.39
N ASP A 42 3.21 8.68 9.53
CA ASP A 42 3.60 10.08 9.57
C ASP A 42 3.28 10.80 8.24
N THR A 43 3.54 10.15 7.11
CA THR A 43 3.15 10.65 5.80
C THR A 43 1.63 10.82 5.69
N ALA A 44 0.85 9.83 6.14
CA ALA A 44 -0.61 9.89 6.12
C ALA A 44 -1.15 11.04 6.97
N LYS A 45 -0.57 11.25 8.15
CA LYS A 45 -0.90 12.37 9.05
C LYS A 45 -0.64 13.72 8.38
N GLU A 46 0.49 13.86 7.71
CA GLU A 46 0.83 15.07 6.98
C GLU A 46 -0.14 15.34 5.81
N LEU A 47 -0.49 14.30 5.05
CA LEU A 47 -1.50 14.41 3.98
C LEU A 47 -2.87 14.85 4.51
N LYS A 48 -3.28 14.36 5.68
CA LYS A 48 -4.51 14.83 6.34
C LYS A 48 -4.41 16.28 6.80
N ARG A 49 -3.24 16.70 7.31
CA ARG A 49 -2.98 18.13 7.63
C ARG A 49 -3.13 19.02 6.39
N MET A 50 -2.74 18.50 5.20
CA MET A 50 -2.93 19.14 3.91
C MET A 50 -4.35 18.96 3.33
N LYS A 51 -5.31 18.50 4.16
CA LYS A 51 -6.73 18.34 3.85
C LYS A 51 -7.03 17.29 2.76
N ALA A 52 -6.21 16.24 2.64
CA ALA A 52 -6.55 15.07 1.83
C ALA A 52 -7.88 14.46 2.31
N ARG A 53 -8.76 14.07 1.36
CA ARG A 53 -10.07 13.49 1.68
C ARG A 53 -9.91 12.09 2.24
N LYS A 54 -9.28 11.19 1.49
CA LYS A 54 -8.99 9.82 1.89
C LYS A 54 -7.52 9.49 1.68
N VAL A 55 -6.98 8.64 2.54
CA VAL A 55 -5.60 8.18 2.44
C VAL A 55 -5.58 6.66 2.42
N PHE A 56 -5.02 6.11 1.35
CA PHE A 56 -4.83 4.67 1.13
C PHE A 56 -3.34 4.37 1.18
N ILE A 57 -2.96 3.27 1.81
CA ILE A 57 -1.59 2.78 1.84
C ILE A 57 -1.54 1.48 1.04
N CYS A 58 -0.64 1.39 0.06
CA CYS A 58 -0.47 0.21 -0.78
C CYS A 58 0.99 -0.21 -0.79
N THR A 59 1.30 -1.42 -0.33
CA THR A 59 2.66 -1.96 -0.36
C THR A 59 2.69 -3.40 -0.84
N THR A 60 3.84 -3.84 -1.32
CA THR A 60 4.03 -5.25 -1.67
C THR A 60 4.09 -6.10 -0.40
N PHE A 61 4.91 -5.71 0.58
CA PHE A 61 5.12 -6.49 1.79
C PHE A 61 4.61 -5.78 3.04
N GLY A 62 3.76 -6.45 3.81
CA GLY A 62 3.26 -5.95 5.10
C GLY A 62 3.84 -6.75 6.25
N LEU A 63 4.95 -6.29 6.85
CA LEU A 63 5.60 -6.98 7.97
C LEU A 63 5.00 -6.59 9.32
N PHE A 64 4.55 -5.34 9.48
CA PHE A 64 3.94 -4.80 10.71
C PHE A 64 4.75 -5.10 11.99
N THR A 65 6.07 -4.95 11.92
CA THR A 65 6.99 -5.29 13.04
C THR A 65 6.73 -4.48 14.31
N GLY A 66 6.09 -3.32 14.20
CA GLY A 66 5.64 -2.49 15.33
C GLY A 66 4.25 -2.86 15.87
N GLY A 67 3.63 -3.94 15.35
CA GLY A 67 2.26 -4.32 15.68
C GLY A 67 1.21 -3.45 14.98
N LEU A 68 -0.06 -3.69 15.28
CA LEU A 68 -1.19 -3.06 14.59
C LEU A 68 -1.80 -1.87 15.34
N LYS A 69 -1.44 -1.68 16.62
CA LYS A 69 -2.07 -0.68 17.49
C LYS A 69 -2.07 0.74 16.89
N LYS A 70 -0.94 1.18 16.32
CA LYS A 70 -0.87 2.51 15.68
C LYS A 70 -1.77 2.61 14.44
N PHE A 71 -1.88 1.55 13.66
CA PHE A 71 -2.79 1.49 12.51
C PHE A 71 -4.24 1.55 12.94
N ASP A 72 -4.60 0.85 14.02
CA ASP A 72 -5.94 0.91 14.62
C ASP A 72 -6.28 2.35 15.04
N GLU A 73 -5.40 2.99 15.80
CA GLU A 73 -5.57 4.39 16.24
C GLU A 73 -5.70 5.36 15.06
N TYR A 74 -4.90 5.20 14.01
CA TYR A 74 -4.93 6.09 12.84
C TYR A 74 -6.18 5.87 11.99
N TYR A 75 -6.67 4.64 11.92
CA TYR A 75 -7.95 4.35 11.26
C TYR A 75 -9.14 4.92 12.04
N GLU A 76 -9.20 4.72 13.35
CA GLU A 76 -10.26 5.24 14.22
C GLU A 76 -10.31 6.78 14.18
N ASN A 77 -9.16 7.43 14.10
CA ASN A 77 -9.07 8.89 13.98
C ASN A 77 -9.27 9.40 12.53
N GLY A 78 -9.59 8.53 11.57
CA GLY A 78 -9.84 8.91 10.17
C GLY A 78 -8.60 9.43 9.44
N ILE A 79 -7.38 9.07 9.90
CA ILE A 79 -6.12 9.47 9.26
C ILE A 79 -5.81 8.57 8.07
N ILE A 80 -6.10 7.27 8.18
CA ILE A 80 -6.02 6.33 7.07
C ILE A 80 -7.38 5.71 6.81
N ASP A 81 -7.65 5.36 5.57
CA ASP A 81 -8.92 4.72 5.17
C ASP A 81 -8.74 3.23 4.89
N ARG A 82 -7.68 2.84 4.19
CA ARG A 82 -7.36 1.44 3.88
C ARG A 82 -5.86 1.22 3.80
N VAL A 83 -5.46 -0.01 4.14
CA VAL A 83 -4.11 -0.53 3.98
C VAL A 83 -4.19 -1.80 3.14
N LEU A 84 -3.52 -1.81 2.00
CA LEU A 84 -3.48 -2.91 1.06
C LEU A 84 -2.08 -3.50 1.05
N THR A 85 -1.93 -4.78 1.32
CA THR A 85 -0.67 -5.50 1.08
C THR A 85 -0.93 -6.84 0.42
N THR A 86 0.10 -7.40 -0.20
CA THR A 86 -0.02 -8.73 -0.81
C THR A 86 0.13 -9.83 0.24
N ASN A 87 -0.30 -11.04 -0.12
CA ASN A 87 -0.08 -12.26 0.67
C ASN A 87 1.27 -12.95 0.38
N LEU A 88 2.26 -12.20 -0.11
CA LEU A 88 3.61 -12.71 -0.34
C LEU A 88 4.43 -12.91 0.94
N VAL A 89 3.94 -12.38 2.06
CA VAL A 89 4.42 -12.66 3.42
C VAL A 89 3.25 -13.13 4.27
N TYR A 90 3.57 -13.84 5.36
CA TYR A 90 2.55 -14.34 6.26
C TYR A 90 1.70 -13.20 6.85
N GLN A 91 0.40 -13.38 6.80
CA GLN A 91 -0.58 -12.45 7.35
C GLN A 91 -1.25 -13.08 8.56
N THR A 92 -1.15 -12.39 9.70
CA THR A 92 -1.75 -12.89 10.93
C THR A 92 -3.29 -12.85 10.86
N PRO A 93 -4.00 -13.78 11.54
CA PRO A 93 -5.46 -13.71 11.64
C PRO A 93 -5.97 -12.37 12.19
N GLU A 94 -5.20 -11.77 13.11
CA GLU A 94 -5.51 -10.44 13.64
C GLU A 94 -5.50 -9.39 12.53
N LEU A 95 -4.45 -9.34 11.69
CA LEU A 95 -4.36 -8.40 10.57
C LEU A 95 -5.53 -8.60 9.58
N LEU A 96 -5.82 -9.85 9.22
CA LEU A 96 -6.90 -10.18 8.28
C LEU A 96 -8.30 -9.78 8.79
N SER A 97 -8.47 -9.65 10.11
CA SER A 97 -9.73 -9.23 10.72
C SER A 97 -9.93 -7.71 10.76
N LYS A 98 -8.89 -6.92 10.48
CA LYS A 98 -8.97 -5.45 10.61
C LYS A 98 -9.85 -4.84 9.52
N PRO A 99 -10.77 -3.92 9.87
CA PRO A 99 -11.72 -3.33 8.92
C PRO A 99 -11.06 -2.43 7.86
N TYR A 100 -9.86 -1.94 8.14
CA TYR A 100 -9.08 -1.13 7.19
C TYR A 100 -8.17 -1.96 6.29
N TYR A 101 -7.99 -3.24 6.57
CA TYR A 101 -7.03 -4.07 5.85
C TYR A 101 -7.66 -4.75 4.63
N ILE A 102 -6.93 -4.73 3.53
CA ILE A 102 -7.29 -5.43 2.29
C ILE A 102 -6.12 -6.33 1.88
N ASN A 103 -6.37 -7.63 1.89
CA ASN A 103 -5.45 -8.62 1.34
C ASN A 103 -5.52 -8.62 -0.19
N VAL A 104 -4.38 -8.42 -0.84
CA VAL A 104 -4.21 -8.58 -2.29
C VAL A 104 -3.64 -9.96 -2.57
N ASP A 105 -4.48 -10.88 -3.01
CA ASP A 105 -4.08 -12.27 -3.28
C ASP A 105 -3.26 -12.37 -4.57
N MET A 106 -1.99 -12.75 -4.42
CA MET A 106 -1.02 -12.95 -5.51
C MET A 106 -0.86 -14.42 -5.91
N SER A 107 -1.58 -15.36 -5.29
CA SER A 107 -1.39 -16.80 -5.47
C SER A 107 -1.51 -17.22 -6.94
N LYS A 108 -2.54 -16.75 -7.63
CA LYS A 108 -2.73 -17.01 -9.05
C LYS A 108 -1.58 -16.46 -9.90
N TYR A 109 -1.07 -15.29 -9.54
CA TYR A 109 0.00 -14.64 -10.28
C TYR A 109 1.31 -15.41 -10.14
N ILE A 110 1.62 -15.84 -8.92
CA ILE A 110 2.78 -16.68 -8.63
C ILE A 110 2.69 -18.03 -9.35
N ALA A 111 1.50 -18.67 -9.36
CA ALA A 111 1.30 -19.90 -10.09
C ALA A 111 1.58 -19.75 -11.60
N LEU A 112 1.16 -18.65 -12.23
CA LEU A 112 1.46 -18.36 -13.63
C LEU A 112 2.95 -18.09 -13.88
N ILE A 113 3.65 -17.46 -12.94
CA ILE A 113 5.12 -17.29 -13.04
C ILE A 113 5.80 -18.66 -13.02
N ILE A 114 5.42 -19.51 -12.07
CA ILE A 114 5.97 -20.87 -11.95
C ILE A 114 5.71 -21.68 -13.22
N ASP A 115 4.49 -21.63 -13.74
CA ASP A 115 4.11 -22.33 -14.97
C ASP A 115 4.96 -21.88 -16.17
N ASN A 116 5.08 -20.58 -16.39
CA ASN A 116 5.88 -20.02 -17.47
C ASN A 116 7.36 -20.42 -17.36
N LEU A 117 7.94 -20.32 -16.14
CA LEU A 117 9.34 -20.73 -15.92
C LEU A 117 9.55 -22.23 -16.15
N ASN A 118 8.58 -23.04 -15.78
CA ASN A 118 8.64 -24.50 -15.94
C ASN A 118 8.56 -24.96 -17.41
N HIS A 119 7.98 -24.12 -18.27
CA HIS A 119 7.83 -24.37 -19.70
C HIS A 119 8.77 -23.49 -20.58
N ASP A 120 9.79 -22.87 -20.00
CA ASP A 120 10.69 -21.94 -20.69
C ASP A 120 9.96 -20.85 -21.48
N ALA A 121 8.76 -20.46 -21.02
CA ALA A 121 7.93 -19.46 -21.66
C ALA A 121 8.30 -18.04 -21.21
N SER A 122 8.06 -17.05 -22.10
CA SER A 122 8.33 -15.65 -21.77
C SER A 122 7.42 -15.14 -20.66
N LEU A 123 7.99 -14.38 -19.71
CA LEU A 123 7.26 -13.67 -18.66
C LEU A 123 6.77 -12.27 -19.10
N SER A 124 7.15 -11.79 -20.30
CA SER A 124 6.89 -10.42 -20.74
C SER A 124 5.42 -10.03 -20.67
N ASP A 125 4.53 -10.89 -21.17
CA ASP A 125 3.07 -10.61 -21.17
C ASP A 125 2.48 -10.68 -19.77
N LEU A 126 3.04 -11.54 -18.92
CA LEU A 126 2.61 -11.65 -17.53
C LEU A 126 3.04 -10.44 -16.71
N LEU A 127 4.24 -9.93 -16.94
CA LEU A 127 4.79 -8.76 -16.24
C LEU A 127 4.24 -7.42 -16.75
N ASN A 128 3.60 -7.39 -17.93
CA ASN A 128 2.97 -6.19 -18.46
C ASN A 128 1.50 -6.08 -17.99
N PRO A 129 1.19 -5.24 -16.99
CA PRO A 129 -0.16 -5.11 -16.46
C PRO A 129 -1.10 -4.25 -17.31
N THR A 130 -0.58 -3.50 -18.30
CA THR A 130 -1.31 -2.45 -19.02
C THR A 130 -2.61 -2.94 -19.62
N GLY A 131 -2.59 -4.08 -20.32
CA GLY A 131 -3.80 -4.65 -20.94
C GLY A 131 -4.86 -5.08 -19.92
N ARG A 132 -4.43 -5.57 -18.75
CA ARG A 132 -5.34 -5.95 -17.65
C ARG A 132 -5.94 -4.74 -16.97
N ILE A 133 -5.13 -3.72 -16.70
CA ILE A 133 -5.58 -2.44 -16.12
C ILE A 133 -6.61 -1.79 -17.04
N ASN A 134 -6.33 -1.70 -18.33
CA ASN A 134 -7.24 -1.08 -19.29
C ASN A 134 -8.58 -1.82 -19.38
N ARG A 135 -8.57 -3.16 -19.34
CA ARG A 135 -9.83 -3.96 -19.30
C ARG A 135 -10.63 -3.72 -18.02
N LEU A 136 -9.98 -3.66 -16.87
CA LEU A 136 -10.66 -3.35 -15.59
C LEU A 136 -11.25 -1.94 -15.59
N LEU A 137 -10.49 -0.96 -16.10
CA LEU A 137 -11.00 0.41 -16.22
C LEU A 137 -12.17 0.52 -17.20
N ALA A 138 -12.13 -0.23 -18.32
CA ALA A 138 -13.26 -0.26 -19.27
C ALA A 138 -14.52 -0.83 -18.61
N LYS A 139 -14.43 -1.95 -17.89
CA LYS A 139 -15.55 -2.54 -17.13
C LYS A 139 -16.10 -1.56 -16.09
N TYR A 140 -15.23 -0.95 -15.30
CA TYR A 140 -15.62 0.03 -14.30
C TYR A 140 -16.40 1.21 -14.92
N ARG A 141 -15.90 1.73 -16.06
CA ARG A 141 -16.56 2.83 -16.79
C ARG A 141 -17.90 2.43 -17.42
N ALA A 142 -18.04 1.15 -17.78
CA ALA A 142 -19.29 0.58 -18.27
C ALA A 142 -20.31 0.28 -17.15
N GLY A 143 -19.94 0.45 -15.89
CA GLY A 143 -20.80 0.13 -14.73
C GLY A 143 -20.90 -1.37 -14.44
N GLU A 144 -20.06 -2.19 -15.08
CA GLU A 144 -19.97 -3.62 -14.81
C GLU A 144 -19.16 -3.84 -13.51
N ARG A 145 -19.77 -4.53 -12.53
CA ARG A 145 -19.12 -4.93 -11.26
C ARG A 145 -18.63 -6.36 -11.32
#